data_00e2de3c7f150d00687a5b535d91d69c
#
_entry.id   00e2de3c7f150d00687a5b535d91d69c
#
_cell.length_a   1.000
_cell.length_b   1.000
_cell.length_c   1.000
_cell.angle_alpha   90.00
_cell.angle_beta   90.00
_cell.angle_gamma   90.00
#
_symmetry.space_group_name_H-M   'P 1'
#
loop_
_entity.id
_entity.type
_entity.pdbx_description
1 polymer ?
#
loop_
_entity_poly.entity_id
_entity_poly.type
_entity_poly.pdbx_seq_one_letter_code
_entity_poly.pdbx_strand_id
1 'polypeptide(L)'
;MPMAFRAVPRTGVIYVTSEASKKGFGSEGSDWCNLGQGMPEAGPLPEAPARIGHVEIDQADQEYAPVAGIWELREAVASMYNKLYRRGMPSQYSAENVAISGGGRAALTRVAAALGPVNLGHFLPDYTAYEELLDVFGLFTSIPILLEAERGYAFSNDELRREINGRGLAAILFSNPCNPTGKVVGGDAMADWVASARELDCTLLADEFYSHYLWRPDLVSAGGMSSAAAFVEDVDKDPVVIIDGLTKNWRYPGWRVCWTLGPKSVIDGLASSGSFLDGGGSRPLQRAAIDLLDVESTKQETAAIAATFGQKRERMLSGLRDMGFGIDLPPEGTFYIWASAAHLPQGINDGMSFFRKALERKVIAVPGEFFDVNPGRRRSGRASRFRQHLRFSFGPSMETIDTALARIKEMIDAESKGSGV
;
A
#
# COMPACT_ATOMS: atom_id res chain seq x y z
N MET A 1 9.96 14.45 -28.27
CA MET A 1 9.61 15.21 -27.05
C MET A 1 10.29 16.56 -27.09
N PRO A 2 9.68 17.64 -26.56
CA PRO A 2 10.39 18.89 -26.32
C PRO A 2 11.63 18.61 -25.45
N MET A 3 12.77 19.21 -25.78
CA MET A 3 14.07 18.92 -25.13
C MET A 3 14.13 19.26 -23.63
N ALA A 4 13.17 20.05 -23.11
CA ALA A 4 13.10 20.44 -21.70
C ALA A 4 12.48 19.37 -20.77
N PHE A 5 11.81 18.36 -21.30
CA PHE A 5 11.12 17.34 -20.51
C PHE A 5 11.78 15.98 -20.63
N ARG A 6 12.06 15.33 -19.49
CA ARG A 6 12.51 13.94 -19.47
C ARG A 6 11.37 12.98 -19.83
N ALA A 7 11.70 11.82 -20.36
CA ALA A 7 10.74 10.74 -20.49
C ALA A 7 10.45 10.17 -19.10
N VAL A 8 9.18 10.22 -18.67
CA VAL A 8 8.72 9.54 -17.45
C VAL A 8 8.05 8.25 -17.89
N PRO A 9 8.59 7.08 -17.54
CA PRO A 9 8.03 5.81 -17.97
C PRO A 9 6.70 5.53 -17.25
N ARG A 10 5.83 4.80 -17.93
CA ARG A 10 4.64 4.24 -17.30
C ARG A 10 5.03 2.92 -16.65
N THR A 11 4.85 2.80 -15.36
CA THR A 11 5.17 1.59 -14.58
C THR A 11 3.96 1.08 -13.80
N GLY A 12 4.02 -0.16 -13.35
CA GLY A 12 3.01 -0.75 -12.46
C GLY A 12 1.58 -0.65 -13.00
N VAL A 13 0.67 -0.21 -12.14
CA VAL A 13 -0.78 -0.12 -12.46
C VAL A 13 -1.05 0.82 -13.64
N ILE A 14 -0.28 1.91 -13.80
CA ILE A 14 -0.47 2.84 -14.92
C ILE A 14 -0.12 2.17 -16.25
N TYR A 15 0.93 1.36 -16.30
CA TYR A 15 1.28 0.60 -17.49
C TYR A 15 0.17 -0.40 -17.85
N VAL A 16 -0.24 -1.25 -16.90
CA VAL A 16 -1.22 -2.31 -17.19
C VAL A 16 -2.58 -1.75 -17.57
N THR A 17 -3.04 -0.66 -16.94
CA THR A 17 -4.31 -0.01 -17.32
C THR A 17 -4.21 0.68 -18.68
N SER A 18 -3.08 1.30 -19.01
CA SER A 18 -2.85 1.90 -20.33
C SER A 18 -2.88 0.86 -21.45
N GLU A 19 -2.25 -0.30 -21.26
CA GLU A 19 -2.31 -1.41 -22.24
C GLU A 19 -3.70 -1.98 -22.36
N ALA A 20 -4.43 -2.14 -21.25
CA ALA A 20 -5.84 -2.56 -21.28
C ALA A 20 -6.74 -1.55 -22.00
N SER A 21 -6.55 -0.25 -21.79
CA SER A 21 -7.31 0.82 -22.45
C SER A 21 -7.14 0.80 -23.98
N LYS A 22 -5.95 0.46 -24.48
CA LYS A 22 -5.72 0.26 -25.92
C LYS A 22 -6.57 -0.89 -26.50
N LYS A 23 -7.05 -1.80 -25.65
CA LYS A 23 -7.90 -2.94 -26.00
C LYS A 23 -9.38 -2.73 -25.60
N GLY A 24 -9.77 -1.52 -25.19
CA GLY A 24 -11.15 -1.16 -24.87
C GLY A 24 -11.52 -1.20 -23.38
N PHE A 25 -10.54 -1.33 -22.46
CA PHE A 25 -10.82 -1.13 -21.03
C PHE A 25 -11.24 0.31 -20.75
N GLY A 26 -12.34 0.50 -20.02
CA GLY A 26 -12.90 1.81 -19.67
C GLY A 26 -13.92 2.35 -20.68
N SER A 27 -14.23 1.64 -21.76
CA SER A 27 -15.37 1.94 -22.62
C SER A 27 -16.70 1.55 -21.95
N GLU A 28 -17.78 2.25 -22.30
CA GLU A 28 -19.12 1.97 -21.78
C GLU A 28 -19.55 0.54 -22.11
N GLY A 29 -20.11 -0.17 -21.13
CA GLY A 29 -20.52 -1.57 -21.28
C GLY A 29 -19.39 -2.58 -21.35
N SER A 30 -18.15 -2.19 -21.04
CA SER A 30 -17.02 -3.12 -21.05
C SER A 30 -17.07 -4.10 -19.88
N ASP A 31 -16.87 -5.40 -20.19
CA ASP A 31 -16.94 -6.52 -19.25
C ASP A 31 -15.55 -6.95 -18.71
N TRP A 32 -14.67 -6.00 -18.48
CA TRP A 32 -13.31 -6.23 -18.01
C TRP A 32 -13.24 -6.61 -16.54
N CYS A 33 -12.43 -7.61 -16.23
CA CYS A 33 -12.09 -8.00 -14.86
C CYS A 33 -10.76 -7.35 -14.45
N ASN A 34 -10.82 -6.27 -13.69
CA ASN A 34 -9.62 -5.55 -13.27
C ASN A 34 -9.10 -6.07 -11.92
N LEU A 35 -8.25 -7.11 -11.94
CA LEU A 35 -7.51 -7.61 -10.78
C LEU A 35 -6.14 -6.92 -10.61
N GLY A 36 -5.84 -5.93 -11.41
CA GLY A 36 -4.58 -5.18 -11.35
C GLY A 36 -4.63 -3.93 -10.46
N GLN A 37 -5.80 -3.31 -10.37
CA GLN A 37 -5.94 -2.06 -9.62
C GLN A 37 -5.96 -2.30 -8.11
N GLY A 38 -5.18 -1.51 -7.39
CA GLY A 38 -5.17 -1.50 -5.93
C GLY A 38 -6.33 -0.67 -5.37
N MET A 39 -7.57 -1.02 -5.72
CA MET A 39 -8.77 -0.34 -5.24
C MET A 39 -9.71 -1.39 -4.62
N PRO A 40 -10.06 -1.23 -3.34
CA PRO A 40 -11.09 -2.07 -2.73
C PRO A 40 -12.45 -1.69 -3.29
N GLU A 41 -13.41 -2.59 -3.24
CA GLU A 41 -14.81 -2.30 -3.49
C GLU A 41 -15.28 -1.14 -2.59
N ALA A 42 -15.69 -0.02 -3.20
CA ALA A 42 -15.98 1.22 -2.51
C ALA A 42 -17.46 1.36 -2.09
N GLY A 43 -18.33 0.46 -2.56
CA GLY A 43 -19.75 0.42 -2.22
C GLY A 43 -20.03 0.04 -0.76
N PRO A 44 -21.30 0.02 -0.34
CA PRO A 44 -21.68 -0.47 0.97
C PRO A 44 -21.32 -1.95 1.11
N LEU A 45 -20.81 -2.33 2.29
CA LEU A 45 -20.64 -3.73 2.68
C LEU A 45 -21.69 -4.09 3.73
N PRO A 46 -22.06 -5.39 3.85
CA PRO A 46 -22.90 -5.85 4.95
C PRO A 46 -22.29 -5.45 6.30
N GLU A 47 -23.12 -4.96 7.19
CA GLU A 47 -22.75 -4.53 8.56
C GLU A 47 -21.72 -3.38 8.63
N ALA A 48 -21.27 -2.79 7.52
CA ALA A 48 -20.39 -1.61 7.53
C ALA A 48 -21.18 -0.34 7.90
N PRO A 49 -20.50 0.71 8.40
CA PRO A 49 -21.11 2.02 8.54
C PRO A 49 -21.66 2.53 7.21
N ALA A 50 -22.72 3.35 7.29
CA ALA A 50 -23.29 3.98 6.10
C ALA A 50 -22.24 4.80 5.34
N ARG A 51 -22.27 4.70 4.01
CA ARG A 51 -21.35 5.47 3.16
C ARG A 51 -21.79 6.93 3.12
N ILE A 52 -20.84 7.85 3.25
CA ILE A 52 -21.10 9.27 3.03
C ILE A 52 -21.37 9.48 1.54
N GLY A 53 -22.61 9.81 1.21
CA GLY A 53 -23.04 10.06 -0.18
C GLY A 53 -23.15 11.55 -0.53
N HIS A 54 -23.01 12.44 0.46
CA HIS A 54 -23.14 13.88 0.29
C HIS A 54 -22.11 14.60 1.17
N VAL A 55 -21.44 15.60 0.61
CA VAL A 55 -20.54 16.51 1.34
C VAL A 55 -21.09 17.93 1.17
N GLU A 56 -21.44 18.56 2.28
CA GLU A 56 -21.86 19.95 2.29
C GLU A 56 -20.62 20.86 2.15
N ILE A 57 -20.71 21.86 1.29
CA ILE A 57 -19.65 22.86 1.06
C ILE A 57 -20.21 24.21 1.48
N ASP A 58 -19.66 24.79 2.51
CA ASP A 58 -20.01 26.13 2.96
C ASP A 58 -19.03 27.22 2.45
N GLN A 59 -19.28 28.47 2.85
CA GLN A 59 -18.44 29.57 2.40
C GLN A 59 -16.99 29.45 2.91
N ALA A 60 -16.78 28.95 4.13
CA ALA A 60 -15.45 28.79 4.69
C ALA A 60 -14.64 27.71 3.95
N ASP A 61 -15.31 26.75 3.34
CA ASP A 61 -14.65 25.71 2.54
C ASP A 61 -14.11 26.20 1.19
N GLN A 62 -14.44 27.43 0.78
CA GLN A 62 -13.85 28.07 -0.41
C GLN A 62 -12.42 28.58 -0.16
N GLU A 63 -12.00 28.66 1.12
CA GLU A 63 -10.66 29.07 1.49
C GLU A 63 -9.69 27.90 1.52
N TYR A 64 -8.39 28.20 1.44
CA TYR A 64 -7.35 27.19 1.61
C TYR A 64 -7.43 26.57 3.01
N ALA A 65 -7.29 25.26 3.09
CA ALA A 65 -6.92 24.63 4.34
C ALA A 65 -5.47 24.95 4.72
N PRO A 66 -5.11 24.97 6.01
CA PRO A 66 -3.70 24.99 6.40
C PRO A 66 -2.93 23.84 5.72
N VAL A 67 -1.66 24.06 5.36
CA VAL A 67 -0.85 23.06 4.66
C VAL A 67 -0.73 21.75 5.45
N ALA A 68 -0.67 21.83 6.77
CA ALA A 68 -0.68 20.67 7.66
C ALA A 68 -2.08 20.01 7.80
N GLY A 69 -3.12 20.61 7.22
CA GLY A 69 -4.52 20.18 7.37
C GLY A 69 -5.26 20.95 8.47
N ILE A 70 -6.60 20.89 8.42
CA ILE A 70 -7.45 21.53 9.44
C ILE A 70 -7.19 20.91 10.82
N TRP A 71 -7.21 21.75 11.85
CA TRP A 71 -6.88 21.33 13.21
C TRP A 71 -7.78 20.20 13.71
N GLU A 72 -9.05 20.31 13.46
CA GLU A 72 -10.09 19.39 13.91
C GLU A 72 -9.87 17.96 13.34
N LEU A 73 -9.46 17.84 12.09
CA LEU A 73 -9.14 16.55 11.51
C LEU A 73 -7.84 15.97 12.08
N ARG A 74 -6.83 16.81 12.28
CA ARG A 74 -5.56 16.41 12.91
C ARG A 74 -5.79 15.90 14.33
N GLU A 75 -6.65 16.58 15.09
CA GLU A 75 -7.06 16.17 16.44
C GLU A 75 -7.87 14.86 16.41
N ALA A 76 -8.80 14.69 15.47
CA ALA A 76 -9.56 13.46 15.28
C ALA A 76 -8.66 12.26 14.98
N VAL A 77 -7.68 12.42 14.09
CA VAL A 77 -6.67 11.38 13.78
C VAL A 77 -5.88 11.02 15.04
N ALA A 78 -5.31 11.99 15.75
CA ALA A 78 -4.55 11.77 16.97
C ALA A 78 -5.38 11.04 18.03
N SER A 79 -6.63 11.50 18.26
CA SER A 79 -7.57 10.88 19.18
C SER A 79 -7.89 9.42 18.82
N MET A 80 -8.13 9.15 17.53
CA MET A 80 -8.41 7.80 17.04
C MET A 80 -7.21 6.87 17.31
N TYR A 81 -5.98 7.27 16.94
CA TYR A 81 -4.78 6.47 17.19
C TYR A 81 -4.55 6.21 18.68
N ASN A 82 -4.75 7.22 19.53
CA ASN A 82 -4.61 7.09 20.97
C ASN A 82 -5.63 6.08 21.54
N LYS A 83 -6.88 6.13 21.09
CA LYS A 83 -7.94 5.22 21.55
C LYS A 83 -7.77 3.79 21.02
N LEU A 84 -7.27 3.60 19.80
CA LEU A 84 -7.10 2.28 19.19
C LEU A 84 -5.80 1.61 19.64
N TYR A 85 -4.69 2.33 19.68
CA TYR A 85 -3.36 1.73 19.80
C TYR A 85 -2.59 2.15 21.07
N ARG A 86 -2.99 3.23 21.74
CA ARG A 86 -2.20 3.80 22.84
C ARG A 86 -2.97 3.96 24.16
N ARG A 87 -4.02 3.16 24.33
CA ARG A 87 -4.86 3.23 25.52
C ARG A 87 -4.06 2.96 26.79
N GLY A 88 -4.04 3.94 27.70
CA GLY A 88 -3.31 3.86 28.97
C GLY A 88 -1.80 4.13 28.88
N MET A 89 -1.26 4.41 27.70
CA MET A 89 0.13 4.83 27.58
C MET A 89 0.31 6.29 28.01
N PRO A 90 1.42 6.65 28.68
CA PRO A 90 1.63 8.00 29.20
C PRO A 90 1.87 9.03 28.08
N SER A 91 2.53 8.65 26.99
CA SER A 91 2.79 9.51 25.84
C SER A 91 1.68 9.33 24.82
N GLN A 92 1.01 10.41 24.44
CA GLN A 92 -0.15 10.43 23.55
C GLN A 92 0.10 11.39 22.39
N TYR A 93 -0.38 11.04 21.18
CA TYR A 93 -0.35 11.95 20.04
C TYR A 93 -1.31 13.13 20.26
N SER A 94 -0.94 14.27 19.71
CA SER A 94 -1.76 15.48 19.62
C SER A 94 -1.94 15.87 18.14
N ALA A 95 -2.75 16.89 17.87
CA ALA A 95 -2.87 17.44 16.53
C ALA A 95 -1.53 17.87 15.92
N GLU A 96 -0.56 18.27 16.75
CA GLU A 96 0.79 18.65 16.31
C GLU A 96 1.62 17.49 15.78
N ASN A 97 1.25 16.25 16.13
CA ASN A 97 1.88 15.03 15.63
C ASN A 97 1.27 14.53 14.30
N VAL A 98 0.37 15.30 13.67
CA VAL A 98 -0.37 14.89 12.47
C VAL A 98 -0.25 15.91 11.36
N ALA A 99 0.07 15.48 10.13
CA ALA A 99 -0.08 16.29 8.92
C ALA A 99 -1.00 15.61 7.93
N ILE A 100 -1.99 16.34 7.40
CA ILE A 100 -2.93 15.86 6.38
C ILE A 100 -2.38 16.16 4.99
N SER A 101 -2.57 15.24 4.05
CA SER A 101 -2.13 15.36 2.67
C SER A 101 -3.21 14.91 1.68
N GLY A 102 -3.11 15.34 0.43
CA GLY A 102 -3.99 15.00 -0.68
C GLY A 102 -3.85 13.57 -1.20
N GLY A 103 -3.82 12.59 -0.28
CA GLY A 103 -3.64 11.16 -0.54
C GLY A 103 -2.21 10.67 -0.30
N GLY A 104 -2.03 9.35 -0.17
CA GLY A 104 -0.77 8.74 0.28
C GLY A 104 0.46 9.09 -0.57
N ARG A 105 0.29 9.27 -1.88
CA ARG A 105 1.43 9.69 -2.72
C ARG A 105 1.89 11.10 -2.39
N ALA A 106 0.99 12.03 -2.07
CA ALA A 106 1.36 13.37 -1.62
C ALA A 106 2.08 13.30 -0.27
N ALA A 107 1.62 12.48 0.68
CA ALA A 107 2.30 12.26 1.94
C ALA A 107 3.73 11.71 1.75
N LEU A 108 3.88 10.66 0.95
CA LEU A 108 5.18 10.07 0.62
C LEU A 108 6.11 11.07 -0.10
N THR A 109 5.55 11.92 -0.97
CA THR A 109 6.30 12.99 -1.65
C THR A 109 6.84 14.02 -0.66
N ARG A 110 6.01 14.43 0.32
CA ARG A 110 6.46 15.33 1.40
C ARG A 110 7.56 14.70 2.24
N VAL A 111 7.42 13.40 2.61
CA VAL A 111 8.46 12.66 3.34
C VAL A 111 9.75 12.63 2.54
N ALA A 112 9.70 12.23 1.27
CA ALA A 112 10.89 12.16 0.42
C ALA A 112 11.57 13.53 0.24
N ALA A 113 10.79 14.62 0.15
CA ALA A 113 11.33 15.98 0.05
C ALA A 113 11.95 16.49 1.37
N ALA A 114 11.49 15.98 2.51
CA ALA A 114 12.01 16.35 3.82
C ALA A 114 13.25 15.54 4.26
N LEU A 115 13.52 14.40 3.58
CA LEU A 115 14.71 13.60 3.87
C LEU A 115 15.99 14.32 3.45
N GLY A 116 16.99 14.32 4.33
CA GLY A 116 18.33 14.83 4.06
C GLY A 116 19.22 13.87 3.24
N PRO A 117 20.52 14.16 3.14
CA PRO A 117 21.49 13.32 2.42
C PRO A 117 21.86 12.05 3.24
N VAL A 118 20.93 11.12 3.34
CA VAL A 118 21.02 9.90 4.15
C VAL A 118 20.88 8.63 3.29
N ASN A 119 21.24 7.49 3.85
CA ASN A 119 20.91 6.19 3.26
C ASN A 119 19.51 5.77 3.71
N LEU A 120 18.62 5.57 2.73
CA LEU A 120 17.25 5.10 2.92
C LEU A 120 17.12 3.65 2.46
N GLY A 121 16.86 2.73 3.38
CA GLY A 121 16.52 1.34 3.06
C GLY A 121 15.10 1.23 2.49
N HIS A 122 14.91 0.35 1.51
CA HIS A 122 13.58 -0.06 1.05
C HIS A 122 13.58 -1.53 0.68
N PHE A 123 12.45 -2.21 0.84
CA PHE A 123 12.36 -3.64 0.56
C PHE A 123 12.11 -3.95 -0.91
N LEU A 124 12.40 -5.22 -1.28
CA LEU A 124 12.09 -5.84 -2.57
C LEU A 124 11.49 -7.23 -2.33
N PRO A 125 10.28 -7.54 -2.83
CA PRO A 125 9.40 -6.65 -3.60
C PRO A 125 8.69 -5.64 -2.69
N ASP A 126 8.33 -4.47 -3.23
CA ASP A 126 7.52 -3.47 -2.55
C ASP A 126 6.70 -2.62 -3.53
N TYR A 127 6.00 -1.62 -3.02
CA TYR A 127 5.04 -0.83 -3.76
C TYR A 127 5.65 -0.10 -4.97
N THR A 128 5.08 -0.34 -6.14
CA THR A 128 5.61 0.11 -7.44
C THR A 128 5.84 1.63 -7.54
N ALA A 129 5.08 2.45 -6.81
CA ALA A 129 5.25 3.89 -6.87
C ALA A 129 6.52 4.40 -6.17
N TYR A 130 7.15 3.58 -5.33
CA TYR A 130 8.42 3.95 -4.70
C TYR A 130 9.55 4.12 -5.72
N GLU A 131 9.50 3.45 -6.88
CA GLU A 131 10.56 3.54 -7.89
C GLU A 131 10.83 4.99 -8.33
N GLU A 132 9.82 5.66 -8.83
CA GLU A 132 9.96 7.05 -9.29
C GLU A 132 10.03 8.03 -8.11
N LEU A 133 9.30 7.76 -7.03
CA LEU A 133 9.30 8.61 -5.84
C LEU A 133 10.70 8.70 -5.21
N LEU A 134 11.39 7.57 -5.07
CA LEU A 134 12.73 7.52 -4.46
C LEU A 134 13.84 8.03 -5.40
N ASP A 135 13.53 8.25 -6.68
CA ASP A 135 14.47 8.83 -7.66
C ASP A 135 14.34 10.35 -7.80
N VAL A 136 13.12 10.88 -7.68
CA VAL A 136 12.82 12.28 -8.03
C VAL A 136 13.58 13.29 -7.19
N PHE A 137 13.73 13.08 -5.89
CA PHE A 137 14.33 14.07 -4.99
C PHE A 137 15.85 14.04 -4.90
N GLY A 138 16.48 12.91 -5.19
CA GLY A 138 17.93 12.80 -5.37
C GLY A 138 18.85 13.21 -4.20
N LEU A 139 18.28 13.63 -3.06
CA LEU A 139 19.04 14.05 -1.88
C LEU A 139 19.56 12.86 -1.08
N PHE A 140 18.78 11.81 -0.97
CA PHE A 140 19.13 10.58 -0.25
C PHE A 140 19.57 9.47 -1.20
N THR A 141 20.23 8.46 -0.66
CA THR A 141 20.61 7.25 -1.41
C THR A 141 19.67 6.11 -1.04
N SER A 142 18.90 5.61 -2.02
CA SER A 142 18.03 4.44 -1.82
C SER A 142 18.84 3.14 -1.85
N ILE A 143 18.70 2.32 -0.81
CA ILE A 143 19.41 1.05 -0.61
C ILE A 143 18.39 -0.09 -0.64
N PRO A 144 18.39 -0.96 -1.68
CA PRO A 144 17.46 -2.07 -1.76
C PRO A 144 17.83 -3.20 -0.79
N ILE A 145 16.82 -3.73 -0.09
CA ILE A 145 16.90 -4.89 0.82
C ILE A 145 16.01 -5.98 0.23
N LEU A 146 16.59 -7.11 -0.16
CA LEU A 146 15.84 -8.21 -0.76
C LEU A 146 15.17 -9.06 0.32
N LEU A 147 13.87 -9.30 0.16
CA LEU A 147 13.12 -10.29 0.93
C LEU A 147 13.07 -11.61 0.14
N GLU A 148 13.22 -12.72 0.83
CA GLU A 148 13.33 -14.06 0.24
C GLU A 148 11.99 -14.80 0.28
N ALA A 149 11.56 -15.33 -0.86
CA ALA A 149 10.31 -16.08 -1.00
C ALA A 149 10.35 -17.37 -0.18
N GLU A 150 11.49 -18.05 -0.14
CA GLU A 150 11.73 -19.29 0.62
C GLU A 150 11.53 -19.11 2.14
N ARG A 151 11.63 -17.87 2.60
CA ARG A 151 11.38 -17.48 3.98
C ARG A 151 10.02 -16.83 4.18
N GLY A 152 9.13 -16.90 3.19
CA GLY A 152 7.83 -16.24 3.21
C GLY A 152 7.94 -14.72 3.35
N TYR A 153 8.96 -14.12 2.75
CA TYR A 153 9.26 -12.68 2.81
C TYR A 153 9.43 -12.14 4.25
N ALA A 154 9.79 -13.00 5.19
CA ALA A 154 10.07 -12.59 6.56
C ALA A 154 11.40 -11.83 6.65
N PHE A 155 11.44 -10.85 7.54
CA PHE A 155 12.64 -10.08 7.84
C PHE A 155 12.74 -9.94 9.36
N SER A 156 13.76 -10.53 9.94
CA SER A 156 13.93 -10.58 11.39
C SER A 156 14.51 -9.29 11.94
N ASN A 157 14.36 -9.09 13.25
CA ASN A 157 14.97 -7.95 13.92
C ASN A 157 16.50 -7.96 13.84
N ASP A 158 17.14 -9.14 13.86
CA ASP A 158 18.60 -9.25 13.68
C ASP A 158 19.04 -8.82 12.28
N GLU A 159 18.23 -9.12 11.26
CA GLU A 159 18.47 -8.66 9.89
C GLU A 159 18.30 -7.15 9.79
N LEU A 160 17.23 -6.60 10.40
CA LEU A 160 17.00 -5.16 10.48
C LEU A 160 18.23 -4.45 11.07
N ARG A 161 18.70 -4.90 12.22
CA ARG A 161 19.89 -4.34 12.91
C ARG A 161 21.15 -4.45 12.06
N ARG A 162 21.36 -5.58 11.37
CA ARG A 162 22.50 -5.76 10.45
C ARG A 162 22.45 -4.80 9.27
N GLU A 163 21.29 -4.61 8.66
CA GLU A 163 21.14 -3.68 7.54
C GLU A 163 21.34 -2.23 7.98
N ILE A 164 20.76 -1.83 9.12
CA ILE A 164 20.97 -0.48 9.68
C ILE A 164 22.46 -0.23 9.92
N ASN A 165 23.12 -1.08 10.69
CA ASN A 165 24.53 -0.88 11.05
C ASN A 165 25.48 -1.08 9.84
N GLY A 166 25.24 -2.14 9.05
CA GLY A 166 26.15 -2.52 7.97
C GLY A 166 26.11 -1.58 6.76
N ARG A 167 24.97 -0.90 6.54
CA ARG A 167 24.79 0.03 5.41
C ARG A 167 24.62 1.48 5.86
N GLY A 168 24.67 1.76 7.16
CA GLY A 168 24.49 3.10 7.72
C GLY A 168 23.13 3.68 7.34
N LEU A 169 22.06 2.91 7.51
CA LEU A 169 20.72 3.38 7.19
C LEU A 169 20.24 4.33 8.27
N ALA A 170 19.80 5.53 7.88
CA ALA A 170 19.16 6.50 8.75
C ALA A 170 17.61 6.41 8.68
N ALA A 171 17.07 5.77 7.65
CA ALA A 171 15.64 5.50 7.54
C ALA A 171 15.38 4.21 6.76
N ILE A 172 14.22 3.59 7.00
CA ILE A 172 13.71 2.45 6.22
C ILE A 172 12.26 2.72 5.86
N LEU A 173 11.95 2.70 4.56
CA LEU A 173 10.59 2.79 4.03
C LEU A 173 10.07 1.39 3.72
N PHE A 174 8.88 1.07 4.23
CA PHE A 174 8.23 -0.22 4.00
C PHE A 174 6.71 -0.11 4.04
N SER A 175 6.02 -0.89 3.20
CA SER A 175 4.57 -1.06 3.30
C SER A 175 4.23 -2.17 4.30
N ASN A 176 3.30 -1.91 5.22
CA ASN A 176 2.89 -2.86 6.24
C ASN A 176 1.37 -2.78 6.55
N PRO A 177 0.61 -3.78 6.15
CA PRO A 177 0.93 -4.98 5.35
C PRO A 177 1.56 -4.68 3.99
N CYS A 178 2.48 -5.55 3.57
CA CYS A 178 3.28 -5.34 2.37
C CYS A 178 2.46 -5.52 1.08
N ASN A 179 2.50 -4.54 0.21
CA ASN A 179 2.07 -4.64 -1.18
C ASN A 179 3.32 -4.87 -2.07
N PRO A 180 3.55 -6.08 -2.65
CA PRO A 180 2.52 -7.00 -3.14
C PRO A 180 2.30 -8.27 -2.31
N THR A 181 3.21 -8.64 -1.42
CA THR A 181 3.30 -9.98 -0.84
C THR A 181 2.20 -10.32 0.16
N GLY A 182 1.59 -9.31 0.77
CA GLY A 182 0.67 -9.48 1.90
C GLY A 182 1.37 -9.85 3.22
N LYS A 183 2.72 -9.80 3.28
CA LYS A 183 3.45 -10.02 4.54
C LYS A 183 3.12 -8.95 5.57
N VAL A 184 3.01 -9.35 6.84
CA VAL A 184 2.74 -8.43 7.96
C VAL A 184 3.85 -8.53 8.99
N VAL A 185 4.42 -7.39 9.34
CA VAL A 185 5.21 -7.21 10.56
C VAL A 185 4.28 -6.68 11.64
N GLY A 186 4.03 -7.44 12.69
CA GLY A 186 3.08 -7.06 13.75
C GLY A 186 3.35 -7.82 15.04
N GLY A 187 2.68 -7.39 16.14
CA GLY A 187 2.92 -7.95 17.47
C GLY A 187 4.36 -7.72 17.92
N ASP A 188 4.97 -8.73 18.56
CA ASP A 188 6.33 -8.65 19.12
C ASP A 188 7.38 -8.28 18.06
N ALA A 189 7.23 -8.72 16.81
CA ALA A 189 8.17 -8.37 15.75
C ALA A 189 8.18 -6.87 15.45
N MET A 190 7.03 -6.20 15.48
CA MET A 190 6.96 -4.73 15.32
C MET A 190 7.50 -4.01 16.56
N ALA A 191 7.23 -4.55 17.76
CA ALA A 191 7.80 -4.02 19.00
C ALA A 191 9.33 -4.04 18.96
N ASP A 192 9.93 -5.15 18.54
CA ASP A 192 11.37 -5.31 18.39
C ASP A 192 11.95 -4.34 17.34
N TRP A 193 11.23 -4.14 16.23
CA TRP A 193 11.65 -3.20 15.19
C TRP A 193 11.66 -1.76 15.70
N VAL A 194 10.62 -1.33 16.41
CA VAL A 194 10.53 0.02 17.00
C VAL A 194 11.62 0.22 18.04
N ALA A 195 11.87 -0.77 18.90
CA ALA A 195 12.94 -0.71 19.90
C ALA A 195 14.34 -0.59 19.23
N SER A 196 14.59 -1.39 18.18
CA SER A 196 15.84 -1.33 17.43
C SER A 196 16.02 -0.01 16.68
N ALA A 197 14.95 0.53 16.10
CA ALA A 197 14.95 1.83 15.44
C ALA A 197 15.34 2.96 16.41
N ARG A 198 14.77 2.95 17.62
CA ARG A 198 15.11 3.90 18.70
C ARG A 198 16.56 3.76 19.13
N GLU A 199 17.02 2.53 19.36
CA GLU A 199 18.40 2.26 19.81
C GLU A 199 19.45 2.67 18.77
N LEU A 200 19.15 2.47 17.48
CA LEU A 200 20.08 2.67 16.38
C LEU A 200 19.88 4.01 15.64
N ASP A 201 18.98 4.87 16.13
CA ASP A 201 18.64 6.17 15.53
C ASP A 201 18.28 6.06 14.03
N CYS A 202 17.43 5.07 13.70
CA CYS A 202 16.97 4.82 12.33
C CYS A 202 15.47 5.00 12.23
N THR A 203 15.02 5.92 11.39
CA THR A 203 13.59 6.21 11.23
C THR A 203 12.84 5.11 10.50
N LEU A 204 11.79 4.56 11.09
CA LEU A 204 10.83 3.68 10.44
C LEU A 204 9.75 4.51 9.73
N LEU A 205 9.71 4.45 8.42
CA LEU A 205 8.68 5.07 7.58
C LEU A 205 7.67 3.98 7.19
N ALA A 206 6.62 3.83 8.00
CA ALA A 206 5.63 2.78 7.86
C ALA A 206 4.44 3.24 7.00
N ASP A 207 4.31 2.68 5.79
CA ASP A 207 3.15 2.86 4.91
C ASP A 207 2.07 1.86 5.30
N GLU A 208 1.09 2.29 6.11
CA GLU A 208 0.10 1.44 6.78
C GLU A 208 -1.29 1.45 6.10
N PHE A 209 -1.37 1.76 4.82
CA PHE A 209 -2.64 1.85 4.09
C PHE A 209 -3.49 0.57 4.09
N TYR A 210 -2.94 -0.57 4.49
CA TYR A 210 -3.65 -1.85 4.56
C TYR A 210 -3.81 -2.38 5.99
N SER A 211 -3.60 -1.56 7.00
CA SER A 211 -3.57 -1.95 8.42
C SER A 211 -4.88 -2.55 8.95
N HIS A 212 -6.01 -2.38 8.22
CA HIS A 212 -7.32 -2.98 8.54
C HIS A 212 -7.63 -4.24 7.69
N TYR A 213 -6.71 -4.65 6.81
CA TYR A 213 -6.84 -5.87 6.00
C TYR A 213 -5.90 -6.93 6.56
N LEU A 214 -6.28 -7.58 7.64
CA LEU A 214 -5.45 -8.57 8.33
C LEU A 214 -6.13 -9.93 8.33
N TRP A 215 -5.34 -10.96 8.01
CA TRP A 215 -5.79 -12.35 7.89
C TRP A 215 -5.06 -13.28 8.86
N ARG A 216 -4.06 -12.82 9.54
CA ARG A 216 -3.29 -13.54 10.54
C ARG A 216 -4.11 -13.69 11.83
N PRO A 217 -4.36 -14.93 12.33
CA PRO A 217 -5.30 -15.18 13.43
C PRO A 217 -5.00 -14.40 14.72
N ASP A 218 -3.73 -14.24 15.06
CA ASP A 218 -3.29 -13.50 16.25
C ASP A 218 -3.63 -12.01 16.16
N LEU A 219 -3.48 -11.40 14.98
CA LEU A 219 -3.80 -9.99 14.75
C LEU A 219 -5.31 -9.79 14.62
N VAL A 220 -6.03 -10.75 14.02
CA VAL A 220 -7.50 -10.70 13.92
C VAL A 220 -8.13 -10.78 15.31
N SER A 221 -7.63 -11.68 16.17
CA SER A 221 -8.12 -11.80 17.56
C SER A 221 -7.78 -10.59 18.43
N ALA A 222 -6.73 -9.83 18.07
CA ALA A 222 -6.36 -8.57 18.72
C ALA A 222 -7.18 -7.34 18.25
N GLY A 223 -8.19 -7.53 17.38
CA GLY A 223 -9.08 -6.47 16.91
C GLY A 223 -9.05 -6.20 15.40
N GLY A 224 -8.27 -6.96 14.64
CA GLY A 224 -8.22 -6.89 13.17
C GLY A 224 -7.53 -5.65 12.60
N MET A 225 -6.83 -4.88 13.43
CA MET A 225 -6.06 -3.70 13.07
C MET A 225 -4.65 -3.78 13.65
N SER A 226 -3.66 -3.27 12.94
CA SER A 226 -2.27 -3.22 13.42
C SER A 226 -1.60 -1.91 13.00
N SER A 227 -0.83 -1.32 13.92
CA SER A 227 -0.03 -0.13 13.63
C SER A 227 1.24 -0.11 14.49
N ALA A 228 2.33 0.43 13.95
CA ALA A 228 3.55 0.71 14.68
C ALA A 228 3.31 1.68 15.86
N ALA A 229 2.25 2.48 15.82
CA ALA A 229 1.85 3.40 16.89
C ALA A 229 1.64 2.70 18.24
N ALA A 230 1.29 1.40 18.23
CA ALA A 230 1.09 0.62 19.46
C ALA A 230 2.40 0.39 20.25
N PHE A 231 3.55 0.53 19.60
CA PHE A 231 4.86 0.18 20.16
C PHE A 231 5.79 1.40 20.37
N VAL A 232 5.33 2.58 19.96
CA VAL A 232 6.02 3.86 20.23
C VAL A 232 5.93 4.16 21.73
N GLU A 233 7.05 4.38 22.41
CA GLU A 233 7.06 4.75 23.83
C GLU A 233 6.83 6.25 24.02
N ASP A 234 7.59 7.08 23.30
CA ASP A 234 7.47 8.54 23.32
C ASP A 234 7.18 9.05 21.90
N VAL A 235 6.01 9.63 21.71
CA VAL A 235 5.52 10.07 20.38
C VAL A 235 6.37 11.16 19.75
N ASP A 236 7.16 11.89 20.53
CA ASP A 236 8.02 12.98 20.07
C ASP A 236 9.51 12.60 19.95
N LYS A 237 9.90 11.41 20.46
CA LYS A 237 11.30 10.95 20.45
C LYS A 237 11.53 9.70 19.60
N ASP A 238 10.58 8.77 19.59
CA ASP A 238 10.76 7.54 18.83
C ASP A 238 10.75 7.84 17.33
N PRO A 239 11.73 7.33 16.57
CA PRO A 239 11.86 7.63 15.15
C PRO A 239 10.89 6.81 14.30
N VAL A 240 9.59 6.96 14.55
CA VAL A 240 8.53 6.24 13.84
C VAL A 240 7.59 7.24 13.17
N VAL A 241 7.44 7.11 11.87
CA VAL A 241 6.56 7.91 11.02
C VAL A 241 5.59 6.99 10.32
N ILE A 242 4.32 7.19 10.55
CA ILE A 242 3.24 6.35 9.99
C ILE A 242 2.50 7.14 8.93
N ILE A 243 2.26 6.50 7.78
CA ILE A 243 1.50 7.08 6.67
C ILE A 243 0.27 6.20 6.46
N ASP A 244 -0.92 6.78 6.62
CA ASP A 244 -2.19 6.08 6.44
C ASP A 244 -3.28 7.06 5.96
N GLY A 245 -4.50 6.59 5.74
CA GLY A 245 -5.61 7.44 5.33
C GLY A 245 -6.83 6.70 4.81
N LEU A 246 -7.80 7.44 4.37
CA LEU A 246 -9.11 6.93 3.97
C LEU A 246 -9.10 6.05 2.73
N THR A 247 -7.97 5.98 2.01
CA THR A 247 -7.88 5.35 0.68
C THR A 247 -8.23 3.87 0.69
N LYS A 248 -7.71 3.08 1.64
CA LYS A 248 -7.91 1.63 1.71
C LYS A 248 -8.71 1.23 2.94
N ASN A 249 -8.24 1.61 4.12
CA ASN A 249 -8.80 1.20 5.40
C ASN A 249 -10.26 1.64 5.60
N TRP A 250 -10.68 2.77 5.02
CA TRP A 250 -12.08 3.24 5.01
C TRP A 250 -12.74 3.14 3.64
N ARG A 251 -12.04 2.64 2.61
CA ARG A 251 -12.53 2.43 1.25
C ARG A 251 -13.06 3.70 0.55
N TYR A 252 -12.40 4.87 0.78
CA TYR A 252 -12.66 6.14 0.09
C TYR A 252 -11.47 6.59 -0.78
N PRO A 253 -11.05 5.80 -1.79
CA PRO A 253 -9.85 6.12 -2.58
C PRO A 253 -9.98 7.44 -3.35
N GLY A 254 -11.19 7.83 -3.75
CA GLY A 254 -11.47 9.06 -4.50
C GLY A 254 -11.36 10.34 -3.66
N TRP A 255 -11.47 10.25 -2.33
CA TRP A 255 -11.46 11.43 -1.46
C TRP A 255 -10.09 12.07 -1.31
N ARG A 256 -9.05 11.34 -1.53
CA ARG A 256 -7.68 11.85 -1.44
C ARG A 256 -7.38 12.50 -0.08
N VAL A 257 -7.82 11.90 1.02
CA VAL A 257 -7.51 12.31 2.39
C VAL A 257 -6.63 11.24 3.03
N CYS A 258 -5.44 11.64 3.45
CA CYS A 258 -4.54 10.81 4.23
C CYS A 258 -3.77 11.66 5.25
N TRP A 259 -3.08 11.00 6.15
CA TRP A 259 -2.27 11.64 7.19
C TRP A 259 -0.91 10.99 7.31
N THR A 260 0.00 11.77 7.83
CA THR A 260 1.29 11.31 8.38
C THR A 260 1.28 11.59 9.87
N LEU A 261 1.63 10.60 10.67
CA LEU A 261 1.68 10.64 12.12
C LEU A 261 3.12 10.39 12.58
N GLY A 262 3.65 11.22 13.49
CA GLY A 262 5.03 11.07 13.96
C GLY A 262 5.47 12.20 14.90
N PRO A 263 6.76 12.30 15.23
CA PRO A 263 7.31 13.36 16.07
C PRO A 263 6.99 14.77 15.53
N LYS A 264 6.65 15.70 16.40
CA LYS A 264 6.28 17.09 16.04
C LYS A 264 7.28 17.74 15.10
N SER A 265 8.57 17.59 15.38
CA SER A 265 9.64 18.16 14.54
C SER A 265 9.65 17.61 13.12
N VAL A 266 9.30 16.33 12.95
CA VAL A 266 9.13 15.71 11.62
C VAL A 266 7.90 16.28 10.94
N ILE A 267 6.76 16.34 11.64
CA ILE A 267 5.49 16.86 11.11
C ILE A 267 5.62 18.32 10.65
N ASP A 268 6.35 19.15 11.39
CA ASP A 268 6.65 20.55 10.98
C ASP A 268 7.47 20.59 9.68
N GLY A 269 8.46 19.70 9.54
CA GLY A 269 9.23 19.55 8.31
C GLY A 269 8.37 19.13 7.11
N LEU A 270 7.44 18.18 7.34
CA LEU A 270 6.50 17.73 6.30
C LEU A 270 5.49 18.80 5.90
N ALA A 271 5.00 19.60 6.85
CA ALA A 271 4.14 20.74 6.56
C ALA A 271 4.90 21.80 5.73
N SER A 272 6.16 22.07 6.09
CA SER A 272 7.03 22.97 5.35
C SER A 272 7.27 22.50 3.91
N SER A 273 7.57 21.21 3.72
CA SER A 273 7.73 20.65 2.37
C SER A 273 6.42 20.70 1.58
N GLY A 274 5.28 20.44 2.22
CA GLY A 274 3.96 20.56 1.62
C GLY A 274 3.65 21.97 1.06
N SER A 275 4.22 23.03 1.66
CA SER A 275 3.96 24.39 1.24
C SER A 275 4.42 24.69 -0.19
N PHE A 276 5.48 24.02 -0.66
CA PHE A 276 5.97 24.18 -2.04
C PHE A 276 5.65 23.01 -2.96
N LEU A 277 5.20 21.86 -2.43
CA LEU A 277 4.88 20.67 -3.21
C LEU A 277 3.43 20.63 -3.68
N ASP A 278 2.49 20.85 -2.76
CA ASP A 278 1.07 20.59 -3.02
C ASP A 278 0.10 21.63 -2.42
N GLY A 279 0.57 22.51 -1.53
CA GLY A 279 -0.23 23.58 -0.92
C GLY A 279 -1.33 23.12 0.05
N GLY A 280 -1.43 21.83 0.36
CA GLY A 280 -2.44 21.26 1.26
C GLY A 280 -3.53 20.45 0.56
N GLY A 281 -4.48 19.90 1.36
CA GLY A 281 -5.58 19.08 0.88
C GLY A 281 -6.92 19.82 0.79
N SER A 282 -7.91 19.19 0.16
CA SER A 282 -9.29 19.71 0.04
C SER A 282 -9.93 19.94 1.41
N ARG A 283 -10.29 21.18 1.74
CA ARG A 283 -10.89 21.56 3.03
C ARG A 283 -12.25 20.90 3.27
N PRO A 284 -13.22 20.88 2.32
CA PRO A 284 -14.51 20.23 2.54
C PRO A 284 -14.38 18.72 2.77
N LEU A 285 -13.45 18.05 2.06
CA LEU A 285 -13.23 16.61 2.26
C LEU A 285 -12.50 16.31 3.57
N GLN A 286 -11.63 17.19 4.03
CA GLN A 286 -11.02 17.07 5.36
C GLN A 286 -12.07 17.19 6.47
N ARG A 287 -13.00 18.14 6.37
CA ARG A 287 -14.07 18.31 7.33
C ARG A 287 -15.01 17.10 7.34
N ALA A 288 -15.44 16.63 6.18
CA ALA A 288 -16.28 15.44 6.07
C ALA A 288 -15.60 14.15 6.54
N ALA A 289 -14.26 14.10 6.55
CA ALA A 289 -13.49 12.96 7.01
C ALA A 289 -13.53 12.76 8.53
N ILE A 290 -13.81 13.79 9.31
CA ILE A 290 -13.79 13.74 10.78
C ILE A 290 -14.74 12.67 11.30
N ASP A 291 -15.96 12.60 10.79
CA ASP A 291 -16.99 11.66 11.23
C ASP A 291 -16.64 10.20 10.93
N LEU A 292 -15.77 9.96 9.94
CA LEU A 292 -15.29 8.61 9.59
C LEU A 292 -14.28 8.05 10.60
N LEU A 293 -13.68 8.90 11.44
CA LEU A 293 -12.62 8.53 12.37
C LEU A 293 -13.16 8.20 13.79
N ASP A 294 -14.47 8.11 13.95
CA ASP A 294 -15.04 7.55 15.17
C ASP A 294 -14.57 6.11 15.38
N VAL A 295 -14.19 5.77 16.62
CA VAL A 295 -13.57 4.48 16.94
C VAL A 295 -14.51 3.31 16.70
N GLU A 296 -15.78 3.43 17.08
CA GLU A 296 -16.74 2.33 16.90
C GLU A 296 -17.10 2.15 15.41
N SER A 297 -17.24 3.24 14.66
CA SER A 297 -17.41 3.22 13.20
C SER A 297 -16.20 2.60 12.51
N THR A 298 -14.98 2.93 12.96
CA THR A 298 -13.72 2.34 12.44
C THR A 298 -13.67 0.83 12.68
N LYS A 299 -14.02 0.36 13.87
CA LYS A 299 -14.08 -1.07 14.19
C LYS A 299 -15.15 -1.80 13.37
N GLN A 300 -16.31 -1.19 13.21
CA GLN A 300 -17.40 -1.75 12.40
C GLN A 300 -16.99 -1.89 10.94
N GLU A 301 -16.35 -0.87 10.34
CA GLU A 301 -15.81 -0.94 8.98
C GLU A 301 -14.76 -2.05 8.86
N THR A 302 -13.84 -2.18 9.84
CA THR A 302 -12.81 -3.22 9.87
C THR A 302 -13.42 -4.62 9.94
N ALA A 303 -14.46 -4.81 10.77
CA ALA A 303 -15.16 -6.09 10.87
C ALA A 303 -15.86 -6.46 9.54
N ALA A 304 -16.51 -5.51 8.89
CA ALA A 304 -17.15 -5.69 7.59
C ALA A 304 -16.12 -6.01 6.47
N ILE A 305 -14.96 -5.35 6.51
CA ILE A 305 -13.82 -5.68 5.64
C ILE A 305 -13.37 -7.12 5.88
N ALA A 306 -13.13 -7.51 7.12
CA ALA A 306 -12.69 -8.87 7.45
C ALA A 306 -13.68 -9.93 6.96
N ALA A 307 -14.98 -9.73 7.17
CA ALA A 307 -16.03 -10.65 6.72
C ALA A 307 -16.10 -10.77 5.20
N THR A 308 -16.15 -9.63 4.49
CA THR A 308 -16.35 -9.61 3.04
C THR A 308 -15.09 -9.99 2.28
N PHE A 309 -13.96 -9.37 2.61
CA PHE A 309 -12.70 -9.61 1.88
C PHE A 309 -12.04 -10.93 2.29
N GLY A 310 -12.36 -11.46 3.47
CA GLY A 310 -11.95 -12.81 3.87
C GLY A 310 -12.50 -13.87 2.92
N GLN A 311 -13.79 -13.80 2.56
CA GLN A 311 -14.41 -14.70 1.58
C GLN A 311 -13.77 -14.55 0.19
N LYS A 312 -13.53 -13.32 -0.26
CA LYS A 312 -12.86 -13.04 -1.54
C LYS A 312 -11.43 -13.59 -1.57
N ARG A 313 -10.69 -13.46 -0.44
CA ARG A 313 -9.36 -14.02 -0.27
C ARG A 313 -9.36 -15.54 -0.47
N GLU A 314 -10.20 -16.26 0.24
CA GLU A 314 -10.29 -17.72 0.14
C GLU A 314 -10.67 -18.17 -1.28
N ARG A 315 -11.64 -17.49 -1.90
CA ARG A 315 -12.07 -17.79 -3.28
C ARG A 315 -10.94 -17.61 -4.29
N MET A 316 -10.20 -16.50 -4.18
CA MET A 316 -9.08 -16.21 -5.09
C MET A 316 -7.90 -17.17 -4.84
N LEU A 317 -7.56 -17.46 -3.57
CA LEU A 317 -6.50 -18.41 -3.22
C LEU A 317 -6.76 -19.80 -3.77
N SER A 318 -7.96 -20.33 -3.52
CA SER A 318 -8.36 -21.64 -4.05
C SER A 318 -8.28 -21.64 -5.58
N GLY A 319 -8.91 -20.67 -6.23
CA GLY A 319 -8.95 -20.62 -7.70
C GLY A 319 -7.55 -20.55 -8.35
N LEU A 320 -6.65 -19.76 -7.81
CA LEU A 320 -5.28 -19.66 -8.36
C LEU A 320 -4.47 -20.95 -8.10
N ARG A 321 -4.60 -21.57 -6.92
CA ARG A 321 -3.93 -22.85 -6.61
C ARG A 321 -4.43 -23.98 -7.51
N ASP A 322 -5.74 -24.08 -7.72
CA ASP A 322 -6.35 -25.09 -8.59
C ASP A 322 -5.89 -24.98 -10.06
N MET A 323 -5.44 -23.79 -10.46
CA MET A 323 -4.89 -23.52 -11.80
C MET A 323 -3.36 -23.68 -11.89
N GLY A 324 -2.67 -24.08 -10.81
CA GLY A 324 -1.23 -24.36 -10.80
C GLY A 324 -0.32 -23.16 -10.49
N PHE A 325 -0.87 -22.05 -10.02
CA PHE A 325 -0.02 -20.96 -9.52
C PHE A 325 0.69 -21.34 -8.22
N GLY A 326 1.99 -21.03 -8.14
CA GLY A 326 2.74 -21.10 -6.89
C GLY A 326 2.39 -19.91 -5.97
N ILE A 327 2.06 -20.19 -4.71
CA ILE A 327 1.80 -19.15 -3.70
C ILE A 327 2.67 -19.47 -2.49
N ASP A 328 3.83 -18.80 -2.41
CA ASP A 328 4.84 -19.01 -1.36
C ASP A 328 4.31 -18.57 0.01
N LEU A 329 3.57 -17.47 0.02
CA LEU A 329 2.92 -16.94 1.21
C LEU A 329 1.44 -16.65 0.91
N PRO A 330 0.48 -17.37 1.53
CA PRO A 330 -0.89 -16.89 1.61
C PRO A 330 -0.89 -15.53 2.30
N PRO A 331 -1.54 -14.49 1.72
CA PRO A 331 -1.43 -13.14 2.28
C PRO A 331 -1.88 -13.11 3.76
N GLU A 332 -1.03 -12.58 4.61
CA GLU A 332 -1.29 -12.29 6.03
C GLU A 332 -2.06 -10.98 6.21
N GLY A 333 -1.99 -10.11 5.21
CA GLY A 333 -2.70 -8.84 5.12
C GLY A 333 -2.91 -8.40 3.68
N THR A 334 -3.40 -7.18 3.45
CA THR A 334 -3.80 -6.59 2.16
C THR A 334 -5.01 -7.27 1.50
N PHE A 335 -5.36 -6.86 0.31
CA PHE A 335 -6.30 -7.56 -0.57
C PHE A 335 -5.62 -8.00 -1.88
N TYR A 336 -4.37 -8.49 -1.75
CA TYR A 336 -3.58 -8.99 -2.87
C TYR A 336 -3.13 -10.43 -2.64
N ILE A 337 -2.96 -11.15 -3.74
CA ILE A 337 -2.23 -12.41 -3.78
C ILE A 337 -1.02 -12.21 -4.68
N TRP A 338 0.15 -12.55 -4.15
CA TRP A 338 1.41 -12.62 -4.85
C TRP A 338 1.64 -14.07 -5.28
N ALA A 339 1.54 -14.32 -6.59
CA ALA A 339 1.54 -15.66 -7.14
C ALA A 339 2.60 -15.83 -8.23
N SER A 340 3.25 -16.98 -8.25
CA SER A 340 4.22 -17.38 -9.29
C SER A 340 3.53 -18.14 -10.41
N ALA A 341 3.78 -17.74 -11.65
CA ALA A 341 3.36 -18.41 -12.86
C ALA A 341 4.38 -19.47 -13.36
N ALA A 342 5.45 -19.72 -12.62
CA ALA A 342 6.58 -20.55 -13.05
C ALA A 342 6.20 -21.96 -13.54
N HIS A 343 5.12 -22.52 -12.97
CA HIS A 343 4.62 -23.87 -13.28
C HIS A 343 3.52 -23.90 -14.35
N LEU A 344 3.12 -22.74 -14.87
CA LEU A 344 2.15 -22.65 -15.94
C LEU A 344 2.75 -23.06 -17.29
N PRO A 345 1.91 -23.33 -18.32
CA PRO A 345 2.38 -23.68 -19.66
C PRO A 345 3.38 -22.68 -20.23
N GLN A 346 4.32 -23.19 -21.04
CA GLN A 346 5.25 -22.33 -21.76
C GLN A 346 4.51 -21.28 -22.58
N GLY A 347 4.95 -20.01 -22.52
CA GLY A 347 4.27 -18.89 -23.16
C GLY A 347 3.41 -18.05 -22.23
N ILE A 348 3.05 -18.57 -21.05
CA ILE A 348 2.37 -17.84 -19.97
C ILE A 348 3.02 -18.06 -18.59
N ASN A 349 4.20 -18.64 -18.54
CA ASN A 349 4.96 -18.96 -17.34
C ASN A 349 5.86 -17.81 -16.82
N ASP A 350 5.66 -16.63 -17.34
CA ASP A 350 6.23 -15.37 -16.82
C ASP A 350 5.18 -14.27 -16.76
N GLY A 351 5.40 -13.28 -15.87
CA GLY A 351 4.41 -12.26 -15.56
C GLY A 351 3.98 -11.41 -16.76
N MET A 352 4.91 -11.02 -17.64
CA MET A 352 4.58 -10.18 -18.80
C MET A 352 3.87 -10.96 -19.90
N SER A 353 4.28 -12.19 -20.16
CA SER A 353 3.62 -13.06 -21.15
C SER A 353 2.22 -13.41 -20.69
N PHE A 354 2.07 -13.79 -19.40
CA PHE A 354 0.74 -14.00 -18.81
C PHE A 354 -0.14 -12.76 -18.93
N PHE A 355 0.36 -11.58 -18.55
CA PHE A 355 -0.39 -10.32 -18.62
C PHE A 355 -0.89 -10.04 -20.04
N ARG A 356 -0.04 -10.18 -21.07
CA ARG A 356 -0.43 -9.94 -22.47
C ARG A 356 -1.56 -10.87 -22.92
N LYS A 357 -1.48 -12.15 -22.55
CA LYS A 357 -2.51 -13.15 -22.86
C LYS A 357 -3.80 -12.92 -22.06
N ALA A 358 -3.69 -12.56 -20.80
CA ALA A 358 -4.84 -12.23 -19.95
C ALA A 358 -5.63 -11.01 -20.49
N LEU A 359 -4.94 -10.01 -21.07
CA LEU A 359 -5.61 -8.89 -21.74
C LEU A 359 -6.47 -9.33 -22.93
N GLU A 360 -6.11 -10.40 -23.64
CA GLU A 360 -6.94 -10.98 -24.71
C GLU A 360 -8.24 -11.59 -24.18
N ARG A 361 -8.25 -11.95 -22.89
CA ARG A 361 -9.41 -12.47 -22.15
C ARG A 361 -10.08 -11.41 -21.27
N LYS A 362 -9.73 -10.12 -21.46
CA LYS A 362 -10.27 -8.98 -20.68
C LYS A 362 -10.02 -9.12 -19.17
N VAL A 363 -8.88 -9.69 -18.78
CA VAL A 363 -8.42 -9.77 -17.40
C VAL A 363 -7.14 -8.95 -17.24
N ILE A 364 -7.09 -8.13 -16.20
CA ILE A 364 -5.92 -7.31 -15.86
C ILE A 364 -5.30 -7.85 -14.57
N ALA A 365 -4.01 -8.20 -14.59
CA ALA A 365 -3.18 -8.48 -13.44
C ALA A 365 -1.92 -7.63 -13.52
N VAL A 366 -1.13 -7.52 -12.45
CA VAL A 366 0.11 -6.73 -12.49
C VAL A 366 1.33 -7.64 -12.50
N PRO A 367 2.16 -7.60 -13.56
CA PRO A 367 3.41 -8.33 -13.62
C PRO A 367 4.34 -8.01 -12.45
N GLY A 368 5.02 -9.05 -11.95
CA GLY A 368 5.86 -8.96 -10.76
C GLY A 368 7.09 -8.06 -10.94
N GLU A 369 7.58 -7.91 -12.15
CA GLU A 369 8.74 -7.07 -12.44
C GLU A 369 8.54 -5.60 -12.04
N PHE A 370 7.29 -5.10 -11.98
CA PHE A 370 7.00 -3.75 -11.53
C PHE A 370 7.17 -3.54 -10.02
N PHE A 371 7.27 -4.61 -9.24
CA PHE A 371 7.52 -4.57 -7.80
C PHE A 371 9.01 -4.76 -7.45
N ASP A 372 9.86 -4.96 -8.46
CA ASP A 372 11.31 -4.92 -8.34
C ASP A 372 11.80 -3.47 -8.39
N VAL A 373 11.41 -2.70 -7.37
CA VAL A 373 11.63 -1.26 -7.25
C VAL A 373 13.11 -0.92 -7.44
N ASN A 374 13.42 -0.13 -8.48
CA ASN A 374 14.79 0.17 -8.92
C ASN A 374 14.98 1.68 -9.16
N PRO A 375 14.99 2.51 -8.09
CA PRO A 375 15.13 3.95 -8.20
C PRO A 375 16.34 4.36 -9.02
N GLY A 376 16.14 5.29 -9.96
CA GLY A 376 17.20 5.72 -10.88
C GLY A 376 17.72 4.65 -11.83
N ARG A 377 17.04 3.50 -11.93
CA ARG A 377 17.40 2.36 -12.80
C ARG A 377 18.84 1.89 -12.62
N ARG A 378 19.37 1.95 -11.40
CA ARG A 378 20.76 1.64 -11.06
C ARG A 378 21.11 0.16 -11.27
N ARG A 379 20.13 -0.74 -11.31
CA ARG A 379 20.27 -2.17 -11.61
C ARG A 379 19.91 -2.44 -13.08
N SER A 380 20.63 -1.85 -14.02
CA SER A 380 20.40 -2.05 -15.44
C SER A 380 20.93 -3.41 -15.93
N GLY A 381 20.36 -3.93 -17.04
CA GLY A 381 20.84 -5.11 -17.76
C GLY A 381 20.57 -6.47 -17.09
N ARG A 382 19.79 -6.54 -16.00
CA ARG A 382 19.38 -7.79 -15.37
C ARG A 382 17.87 -7.98 -15.48
N ALA A 383 17.45 -9.22 -15.76
CA ALA A 383 16.06 -9.59 -15.65
C ALA A 383 15.60 -9.45 -14.19
N SER A 384 14.35 -8.97 -13.98
CA SER A 384 13.79 -8.90 -12.64
C SER A 384 13.74 -10.28 -11.98
N ARG A 385 14.02 -10.32 -10.67
CA ARG A 385 13.86 -11.52 -9.84
C ARG A 385 12.44 -11.98 -9.76
N PHE A 386 11.48 -11.05 -9.93
CA PHE A 386 10.04 -11.30 -9.85
C PHE A 386 9.39 -11.46 -11.21
N ARG A 387 10.16 -11.73 -12.28
CA ARG A 387 9.63 -11.87 -13.64
C ARG A 387 8.55 -12.95 -13.78
N GLN A 388 8.60 -13.99 -12.94
CA GLN A 388 7.63 -15.08 -12.94
C GLN A 388 6.44 -14.83 -12.00
N HIS A 389 6.42 -13.72 -11.28
CA HIS A 389 5.35 -13.38 -10.36
C HIS A 389 4.31 -12.46 -10.98
N LEU A 390 3.13 -12.49 -10.36
CA LEU A 390 1.99 -11.63 -10.65
C LEU A 390 1.33 -11.24 -9.34
N ARG A 391 0.83 -10.00 -9.29
CA ARG A 391 -0.06 -9.57 -8.22
C ARG A 391 -1.49 -9.60 -8.72
N PHE A 392 -2.35 -10.34 -8.02
CA PHE A 392 -3.80 -10.37 -8.22
C PHE A 392 -4.50 -9.66 -7.07
N SER A 393 -5.42 -8.76 -7.39
CA SER A 393 -6.25 -8.06 -6.42
C SER A 393 -7.58 -8.78 -6.24
N PHE A 394 -7.95 -9.10 -5.00
CA PHE A 394 -9.31 -9.49 -4.64
C PHE A 394 -10.15 -8.32 -4.08
N GLY A 395 -9.73 -7.10 -4.44
CA GLY A 395 -10.47 -5.87 -4.17
C GLY A 395 -11.83 -5.74 -4.85
N PRO A 396 -12.03 -6.21 -6.10
CA PRO A 396 -13.31 -6.14 -6.81
C PRO A 396 -14.44 -6.99 -6.19
N SER A 397 -15.64 -6.92 -6.78
CA SER A 397 -16.77 -7.77 -6.38
C SER A 397 -16.47 -9.26 -6.56
N MET A 398 -17.16 -10.11 -5.82
CA MET A 398 -17.04 -11.58 -5.95
C MET A 398 -17.37 -12.04 -7.37
N GLU A 399 -18.38 -11.47 -8.01
CA GLU A 399 -18.74 -11.76 -9.40
C GLU A 399 -17.60 -11.46 -10.37
N THR A 400 -16.90 -10.32 -10.19
CA THR A 400 -15.71 -9.98 -10.98
C THR A 400 -14.59 -10.99 -10.79
N ILE A 401 -14.39 -11.44 -9.54
CA ILE A 401 -13.37 -12.44 -9.19
C ILE A 401 -13.70 -13.77 -9.87
N ASP A 402 -14.93 -14.27 -9.76
CA ASP A 402 -15.35 -15.52 -10.36
C ASP A 402 -15.23 -15.50 -11.88
N THR A 403 -15.65 -14.41 -12.50
CA THR A 403 -15.52 -14.22 -13.97
C THR A 403 -14.04 -14.20 -14.37
N ALA A 404 -13.19 -13.51 -13.63
CA ALA A 404 -11.76 -13.47 -13.91
C ALA A 404 -11.11 -14.85 -13.81
N LEU A 405 -11.41 -15.60 -12.74
CA LEU A 405 -10.88 -16.95 -12.54
C LEU A 405 -11.32 -17.90 -13.65
N ALA A 406 -12.56 -17.83 -14.09
CA ALA A 406 -13.07 -18.63 -15.23
C ALA A 406 -12.27 -18.31 -16.51
N ARG A 407 -12.08 -17.04 -16.84
CA ARG A 407 -11.34 -16.59 -18.04
C ARG A 407 -9.86 -16.97 -17.98
N ILE A 408 -9.23 -16.87 -16.80
CA ILE A 408 -7.84 -17.31 -16.60
C ILE A 408 -7.74 -18.82 -16.81
N LYS A 409 -8.67 -19.60 -16.27
CA LYS A 409 -8.71 -21.06 -16.48
C LYS A 409 -8.82 -21.44 -17.95
N GLU A 410 -9.76 -20.83 -18.69
CA GLU A 410 -9.91 -21.05 -20.13
C GLU A 410 -8.63 -20.72 -20.91
N MET A 411 -7.94 -19.64 -20.53
CA MET A 411 -6.67 -19.25 -21.13
C MET A 411 -5.59 -20.31 -20.89
N ILE A 412 -5.44 -20.79 -19.65
CA ILE A 412 -4.44 -21.81 -19.28
C ILE A 412 -4.74 -23.13 -20.00
N ASP A 413 -6.02 -23.55 -20.04
CA ASP A 413 -6.44 -24.78 -20.73
C ASP A 413 -6.16 -24.71 -22.25
N ALA A 414 -6.29 -23.53 -22.87
CA ALA A 414 -5.98 -23.31 -24.28
C ALA A 414 -4.47 -23.39 -24.57
N GLU A 415 -3.63 -22.75 -23.74
CA GLU A 415 -2.17 -22.77 -23.89
C GLU A 415 -1.59 -24.18 -23.61
N SER A 416 -2.19 -24.95 -22.68
CA SER A 416 -1.80 -26.34 -22.40
C SER A 416 -2.00 -27.26 -23.62
N LYS A 417 -3.09 -27.06 -24.37
CA LYS A 417 -3.37 -27.84 -25.59
C LYS A 417 -2.48 -27.44 -26.76
N GLY A 418 -2.06 -26.18 -26.85
CA GLY A 418 -1.15 -25.68 -27.87
C GLY A 418 0.33 -26.07 -27.68
N SER A 419 0.72 -26.45 -26.47
CA SER A 419 2.10 -26.86 -26.13
C SER A 419 2.36 -28.36 -26.34
N GLY A 420 1.37 -29.12 -26.78
CA GLY A 420 1.43 -30.58 -27.00
C GLY A 420 1.62 -31.01 -28.46
N VAL A 421 2.05 -30.11 -29.36
CA VAL A 421 2.35 -30.42 -30.78
C VAL A 421 3.84 -30.28 -31.06
#